data_a5b493ef226f9caa1731eed86102889d
#
_entry.id   a5b493ef226f9caa1731eed86102889d
#
_cell.length_a   1.000
_cell.length_b   1.000
_cell.length_c   1.000
_cell.angle_alpha   90.00
_cell.angle_beta   90.00
_cell.angle_gamma   90.00
#
_symmetry.space_group_name_H-M   'P 1'
#
loop_
_entity.id
_entity.type
_entity.pdbx_description
1 polymer ?
#
loop_
_entity_poly.entity_id
_entity_poly.type
_entity_poly.pdbx_seq_one_letter_code
_entity_poly.pdbx_strand_id
1 'polypeptide(L)'
;MKELKTTVLIKLSIDACHNFPLAADLFPEVDFLADRHRHMFHFTLSKEVFHDDRDVEFIMFKRDVLDYLLETYYDYGTRTHEFGAKSCEMLAKELLNEFECEWVECWEDNENGAKVELV
;
A
#
# COMPACT_ATOMS: atom_id res chain seq x y z
N MET A 1 -32.82 1.91 16.32
CA MET A 1 -31.40 1.92 16.76
C MET A 1 -30.54 1.92 15.50
N LYS A 2 -29.50 2.76 15.47
CA LYS A 2 -28.59 2.78 14.32
C LYS A 2 -27.49 1.74 14.52
N GLU A 3 -27.19 1.01 13.46
CA GLU A 3 -26.02 0.16 13.44
C GLU A 3 -24.78 1.01 13.17
N LEU A 4 -23.72 0.70 13.91
CA LEU A 4 -22.43 1.38 13.74
C LEU A 4 -21.38 0.36 13.29
N LYS A 5 -20.51 0.83 12.41
CA LYS A 5 -19.31 0.09 12.02
C LYS A 5 -18.10 0.93 12.40
N THR A 6 -17.17 0.34 13.11
CA THR A 6 -15.94 1.00 13.52
C THR A 6 -14.78 0.36 12.79
N THR A 7 -13.92 1.19 12.23
CA THR A 7 -12.67 0.73 11.61
C THR A 7 -11.50 1.47 12.25
N VAL A 8 -10.40 0.75 12.43
CA VAL A 8 -9.12 1.33 12.86
C VAL A 8 -8.30 1.62 11.60
N LEU A 9 -7.69 2.77 11.57
CA LEU A 9 -6.94 3.27 10.41
C LEU A 9 -5.48 3.48 10.79
N ILE A 10 -4.58 3.08 9.88
CA ILE A 10 -3.17 3.44 9.95
C ILE A 10 -2.75 4.08 8.65
N LYS A 11 -1.77 4.98 8.74
CA LYS A 11 -1.11 5.58 7.57
C LYS A 11 0.37 5.36 7.67
N LEU A 12 1.00 5.06 6.55
CA LEU A 12 2.45 4.95 6.48
C LEU A 12 2.95 5.45 5.13
N SER A 13 4.21 5.86 5.10
CA SER A 13 4.84 6.38 3.89
C SER A 13 6.14 5.62 3.67
N ILE A 14 6.33 5.14 2.44
CA ILE A 14 7.49 4.35 2.04
C ILE A 14 8.12 4.99 0.81
N ASP A 15 9.39 5.34 0.93
CA ASP A 15 10.20 5.76 -0.20
C ASP A 15 10.60 4.50 -0.97
N ALA A 16 10.11 4.35 -2.20
CA ALA A 16 10.28 3.12 -2.95
C ALA A 16 10.38 3.37 -4.44
N CYS A 17 10.94 2.38 -5.14
CA CYS A 17 11.03 2.37 -6.59
C CYS A 17 10.15 1.28 -7.17
N HIS A 18 9.63 1.55 -8.35
CA HIS A 18 8.92 0.56 -9.16
C HIS A 18 9.05 0.90 -10.64
N ASN A 19 8.48 0.07 -11.50
CA ASN A 19 8.42 0.34 -12.92
C ASN A 19 7.21 -0.34 -13.55
N PHE A 20 6.85 0.15 -14.74
CA PHE A 20 5.75 -0.42 -15.53
C PHE A 20 6.34 -0.98 -16.84
N PRO A 21 6.75 -2.26 -16.88
CA PRO A 21 7.48 -2.82 -18.01
C PRO A 21 6.75 -2.73 -19.36
N LEU A 22 5.42 -2.80 -19.35
CA LEU A 22 4.59 -2.76 -20.56
C LEU A 22 4.13 -1.35 -20.94
N ALA A 23 4.69 -0.31 -20.33
CA ALA A 23 4.22 1.06 -20.55
C ALA A 23 4.26 1.47 -22.01
N ALA A 24 5.38 1.19 -22.71
CA ALA A 24 5.53 1.55 -24.11
C ALA A 24 4.52 0.85 -25.01
N ASP A 25 4.17 -0.41 -24.69
CA ASP A 25 3.25 -1.20 -25.50
C ASP A 25 1.78 -0.79 -25.27
N LEU A 26 1.41 -0.51 -24.02
CA LEU A 26 0.03 -0.24 -23.65
C LEU A 26 -0.31 1.25 -23.69
N PHE A 27 0.63 2.10 -23.27
CA PHE A 27 0.42 3.54 -23.15
C PHE A 27 1.68 4.29 -23.62
N PRO A 28 1.92 4.37 -24.95
CA PRO A 28 3.18 4.96 -25.49
C PRO A 28 3.48 6.37 -25.01
N GLU A 29 2.45 7.15 -24.66
CA GLU A 29 2.63 8.53 -24.18
C GLU A 29 3.35 8.61 -22.83
N VAL A 30 3.37 7.50 -22.08
CA VAL A 30 4.04 7.41 -20.79
C VAL A 30 5.07 6.28 -20.79
N ASP A 31 5.74 6.06 -21.91
CA ASP A 31 6.73 4.99 -22.08
C ASP A 31 7.88 5.07 -21.06
N PHE A 32 8.19 6.27 -20.54
CA PHE A 32 9.21 6.48 -19.52
C PHE A 32 8.89 5.72 -18.21
N LEU A 33 7.65 5.32 -17.97
CA LEU A 33 7.28 4.54 -16.80
C LEU A 33 7.85 3.12 -16.84
N ALA A 34 8.34 2.66 -17.99
CA ALA A 34 9.02 1.36 -18.09
C ALA A 34 10.34 1.35 -17.33
N ASP A 35 11.00 2.50 -17.18
CA ASP A 35 12.23 2.62 -16.42
C ASP A 35 11.93 2.68 -14.91
N ARG A 36 12.86 2.13 -14.11
CA ARG A 36 12.76 2.21 -12.66
C ARG A 36 12.70 3.67 -12.22
N HIS A 37 11.68 4.01 -11.45
CA HIS A 37 11.49 5.37 -10.95
C HIS A 37 11.02 5.34 -9.49
N ARG A 38 11.25 6.44 -8.78
CA ARG A 38 11.01 6.57 -7.36
C ARG A 38 9.81 7.45 -7.06
N HIS A 39 9.00 7.01 -6.09
CA HIS A 39 7.92 7.80 -5.50
C HIS A 39 7.94 7.67 -3.99
N MET A 40 7.33 8.61 -3.31
CA MET A 40 6.90 8.41 -1.94
C MET A 40 5.53 7.73 -2.01
N PHE A 41 5.48 6.46 -1.63
CA PHE A 41 4.23 5.70 -1.59
C PHE A 41 3.57 5.91 -0.24
N HIS A 42 2.31 6.35 -0.26
CA HIS A 42 1.52 6.55 0.94
C HIS A 42 0.42 5.51 0.99
N PHE A 43 0.34 4.80 2.11
CA PHE A 43 -0.65 3.77 2.29
C PHE A 43 -1.58 4.14 3.43
N THR A 44 -2.87 3.86 3.27
CA THR A 44 -3.83 3.85 4.36
C THR A 44 -4.45 2.47 4.40
N LEU A 45 -4.42 1.83 5.57
CA LEU A 45 -5.02 0.51 5.79
C LEU A 45 -6.13 0.64 6.82
N SER A 46 -7.20 -0.10 6.62
CA SER A 46 -8.40 -0.06 7.45
C SER A 46 -8.76 -1.47 7.90
N LYS A 47 -8.95 -1.65 9.20
CA LYS A 47 -9.44 -2.92 9.76
C LYS A 47 -10.73 -2.70 10.53
N GLU A 48 -11.73 -3.53 10.24
CA GLU A 48 -12.95 -3.52 11.04
C GLU A 48 -12.68 -4.05 12.44
N VAL A 49 -13.24 -3.39 13.45
CA VAL A 49 -13.13 -3.79 14.84
C VAL A 49 -14.51 -3.99 15.44
N PHE A 50 -14.61 -4.81 16.48
CA PHE A 50 -15.87 -5.28 17.04
C PHE A 50 -16.10 -4.85 18.47
N HIS A 51 -15.16 -4.13 19.07
CA HIS A 51 -15.34 -3.41 20.33
C HIS A 51 -14.49 -2.15 20.35
N ASP A 52 -14.78 -1.25 21.27
CA ASP A 52 -14.28 0.12 21.25
C ASP A 52 -12.95 0.30 22.00
N ASP A 53 -12.41 -0.73 22.59
CA ASP A 53 -11.21 -0.58 23.42
C ASP A 53 -10.06 -1.40 22.86
N ARG A 54 -9.49 -0.90 21.76
CA ARG A 54 -8.25 -1.44 21.17
C ARG A 54 -8.34 -2.90 20.75
N ASP A 55 -9.45 -3.27 20.10
CA ASP A 55 -9.59 -4.58 19.46
C ASP A 55 -8.41 -4.83 18.50
N VAL A 56 -8.03 -3.78 17.77
CA VAL A 56 -6.77 -3.71 17.03
C VAL A 56 -5.96 -2.55 17.62
N GLU A 57 -4.77 -2.84 18.11
CA GLU A 57 -3.87 -1.80 18.60
C GLU A 57 -3.11 -1.24 17.38
N PHE A 58 -3.35 0.02 17.02
CA PHE A 58 -2.90 0.55 15.72
C PHE A 58 -1.36 0.78 15.64
N ILE A 59 -0.68 0.99 16.76
CA ILE A 59 0.79 1.11 16.72
C ILE A 59 1.40 -0.25 16.37
N MET A 60 0.90 -1.33 16.97
CA MET A 60 1.35 -2.68 16.66
C MET A 60 0.98 -3.08 15.24
N PHE A 61 -0.23 -2.74 14.80
CA PHE A 61 -0.68 -2.99 13.44
C PHE A 61 0.23 -2.29 12.41
N LYS A 62 0.49 -1.01 12.64
CA LYS A 62 1.38 -0.25 11.75
C LYS A 62 2.79 -0.84 11.71
N ARG A 63 3.32 -1.25 12.86
CA ARG A 63 4.62 -1.88 12.95
C ARG A 63 4.68 -3.17 12.14
N ASP A 64 3.64 -3.99 12.25
CA ASP A 64 3.57 -5.26 11.50
C ASP A 64 3.58 -5.01 9.99
N VAL A 65 2.86 -3.99 9.52
CA VAL A 65 2.85 -3.63 8.11
C VAL A 65 4.22 -3.12 7.65
N LEU A 66 4.85 -2.26 8.44
CA LEU A 66 6.19 -1.74 8.12
C LEU A 66 7.21 -2.88 8.07
N ASP A 67 7.15 -3.82 9.01
CA ASP A 67 8.04 -4.99 9.03
C ASP A 67 7.82 -5.88 7.82
N TYR A 68 6.56 -6.11 7.45
CA TYR A 68 6.24 -6.89 6.26
C TYR A 68 6.83 -6.25 4.99
N LEU A 69 6.68 -4.96 4.82
CA LEU A 69 7.21 -4.24 3.66
C LEU A 69 8.73 -4.25 3.64
N LEU A 70 9.36 -4.08 4.81
CA LEU A 70 10.81 -4.14 4.94
C LEU A 70 11.34 -5.53 4.56
N GLU A 71 10.77 -6.58 5.12
CA GLU A 71 11.20 -7.96 4.87
C GLU A 71 10.97 -8.40 3.43
N THR A 72 9.87 -7.92 2.82
CA THR A 72 9.47 -8.34 1.48
C THR A 72 10.21 -7.57 0.39
N TYR A 73 10.43 -6.27 0.58
CA TYR A 73 10.82 -5.39 -0.51
C TYR A 73 12.13 -4.63 -0.31
N TYR A 74 12.62 -4.48 0.92
CA TYR A 74 13.81 -3.64 1.12
C TYR A 74 15.05 -4.31 0.55
N ASP A 75 15.78 -3.56 -0.30
CA ASP A 75 17.04 -3.99 -0.90
C ASP A 75 18.18 -3.23 -0.22
N TYR A 76 19.04 -3.96 0.47
CA TYR A 76 20.19 -3.37 1.18
C TYR A 76 21.26 -2.87 0.21
N GLY A 77 21.29 -3.37 -1.01
CA GLY A 77 22.21 -2.90 -2.06
C GLY A 77 21.84 -1.51 -2.56
N THR A 78 20.55 -1.27 -2.82
CA THR A 78 20.05 0.04 -3.26
C THR A 78 19.60 0.93 -2.10
N ARG A 79 19.45 0.35 -0.92
CA ARG A 79 18.96 1.03 0.30
C ARG A 79 17.57 1.62 0.11
N THR A 80 16.73 0.92 -0.63
CA THR A 80 15.39 1.37 -0.99
C THR A 80 14.46 0.16 -1.04
N HIS A 81 13.19 0.38 -0.76
CA HIS A 81 12.18 -0.63 -1.04
C HIS A 81 12.03 -0.74 -2.58
N GLU A 82 12.12 -1.95 -3.09
CA GLU A 82 12.00 -2.22 -4.52
C GLU A 82 10.69 -2.94 -4.78
N PHE A 83 9.68 -2.20 -5.21
CA PHE A 83 8.35 -2.78 -5.49
C PHE A 83 8.30 -3.48 -6.87
N GLY A 84 9.33 -3.30 -7.69
CA GLY A 84 9.41 -3.97 -8.98
C GLY A 84 8.30 -3.54 -9.92
N ALA A 85 7.67 -4.50 -10.59
CA ALA A 85 6.63 -4.23 -11.58
C ALA A 85 5.23 -4.01 -10.97
N LYS A 86 5.13 -3.75 -9.66
CA LYS A 86 3.84 -3.64 -8.98
C LYS A 86 3.26 -2.23 -9.09
N SER A 87 1.98 -2.18 -9.46
CA SER A 87 1.18 -0.97 -9.48
C SER A 87 0.63 -0.66 -8.08
N CYS A 88 0.06 0.53 -7.91
CA CYS A 88 -0.66 0.87 -6.69
C CYS A 88 -1.80 -0.11 -6.39
N GLU A 89 -2.52 -0.55 -7.44
CA GLU A 89 -3.61 -1.53 -7.30
C GLU A 89 -3.09 -2.86 -6.75
N MET A 90 -1.97 -3.34 -7.29
CA MET A 90 -1.37 -4.60 -6.85
C MET A 90 -0.87 -4.53 -5.42
N LEU A 91 -0.21 -3.43 -5.06
CA LEU A 91 0.29 -3.22 -3.70
C LEU A 91 -0.85 -3.10 -2.69
N ALA A 92 -1.89 -2.35 -3.02
CA ALA A 92 -3.06 -2.22 -2.16
C ALA A 92 -3.75 -3.56 -1.94
N LYS A 93 -3.92 -4.35 -3.01
CA LYS A 93 -4.53 -5.68 -2.91
C LYS A 93 -3.69 -6.64 -2.08
N GLU A 94 -2.37 -6.59 -2.24
CA GLU A 94 -1.46 -7.43 -1.47
C GLU A 94 -1.60 -7.16 0.03
N LEU A 95 -1.58 -5.88 0.43
CA LEU A 95 -1.69 -5.50 1.83
C LEU A 95 -3.08 -5.80 2.39
N LEU A 96 -4.13 -5.63 1.60
CA LEU A 96 -5.49 -5.98 2.00
C LEU A 96 -5.57 -7.46 2.36
N ASN A 97 -5.04 -8.32 1.51
CA ASN A 97 -5.07 -9.77 1.72
C ASN A 97 -4.16 -10.21 2.87
N GLU A 98 -2.94 -9.67 2.94
CA GLU A 98 -1.98 -10.05 3.97
C GLU A 98 -2.46 -9.69 5.37
N PHE A 99 -3.08 -8.53 5.52
CA PHE A 99 -3.50 -8.02 6.83
C PHE A 99 -5.01 -8.10 7.06
N GLU A 100 -5.75 -8.73 6.16
CA GLU A 100 -7.21 -8.90 6.27
C GLU A 100 -7.91 -7.57 6.51
N CYS A 101 -7.62 -6.58 5.66
CA CYS A 101 -8.19 -5.25 5.77
C CYS A 101 -9.57 -5.16 5.12
N GLU A 102 -10.35 -4.15 5.51
CA GLU A 102 -11.59 -3.77 4.84
C GLU A 102 -11.31 -3.09 3.51
N TRP A 103 -10.35 -2.18 3.54
CA TRP A 103 -9.87 -1.48 2.36
C TRP A 103 -8.45 -1.00 2.58
N VAL A 104 -7.74 -0.78 1.47
CA VAL A 104 -6.38 -0.25 1.46
C VAL A 104 -6.29 0.76 0.32
N GLU A 105 -5.69 1.91 0.61
CA GLU A 105 -5.30 2.88 -0.41
C GLU A 105 -3.80 2.89 -0.57
N CYS A 106 -3.35 3.04 -1.81
CA CYS A 106 -1.95 3.25 -2.14
C CYS A 106 -1.85 4.45 -3.07
N TRP A 107 -1.06 5.45 -2.67
CA TRP A 107 -0.91 6.70 -3.39
C TRP A 107 0.55 6.93 -3.75
N GLU A 108 0.81 7.48 -4.93
CA GLU A 108 2.13 7.95 -5.37
C GLU A 108 2.21 9.44 -5.16
N ASP A 109 3.12 9.89 -4.29
CA ASP A 109 3.38 11.31 -4.00
C ASP A 109 2.12 12.10 -3.57
N ASN A 110 1.12 11.41 -3.03
CA ASN A 110 -0.19 11.97 -2.69
C ASN A 110 -0.93 12.62 -3.88
N GLU A 111 -0.58 12.25 -5.10
CA GLU A 111 -1.18 12.83 -6.28
C GLU A 111 -2.17 11.87 -6.96
N ASN A 112 -1.74 10.63 -7.17
CA ASN A 112 -2.54 9.62 -7.85
C ASN A 112 -2.41 8.30 -7.09
N GLY A 113 -3.47 7.53 -7.10
CA GLY A 113 -3.45 6.28 -6.36
C GLY A 113 -4.61 5.36 -6.69
N ALA A 114 -4.70 4.30 -5.91
CA ALA A 114 -5.74 3.30 -6.05
C ALA A 114 -6.28 2.89 -4.69
N LYS A 115 -7.53 2.47 -4.65
CA LYS A 115 -8.17 1.90 -3.48
C LYS A 115 -8.71 0.54 -3.84
N VAL A 116 -8.41 -0.45 -3.01
CA VAL A 116 -8.98 -1.79 -3.09
C VAL A 116 -9.80 -2.02 -1.83
N GLU A 117 -11.03 -2.49 -1.98
CA GLU A 117 -11.92 -2.68 -0.84
C GLU A 117 -12.78 -3.93 -1.00
N LEU A 118 -13.15 -4.51 0.14
CA LEU A 118 -14.13 -5.60 0.17
C LEU A 118 -15.51 -5.04 -0.15
N VAL A 119 -16.28 -5.78 -0.93
CA VAL A 119 -17.64 -5.40 -1.32
C VAL A 119 -18.66 -6.37 -0.77
#